data_85030480a9a19c5d40722f7f2a09eb1e
#
_entry.id   85030480a9a19c5d40722f7f2a09eb1e
#
_cell.length_a   1.000
_cell.length_b   1.000
_cell.length_c   1.000
_cell.angle_alpha   90.00
_cell.angle_beta   90.00
_cell.angle_gamma   90.00
#
_symmetry.space_group_name_H-M   'P 1'
#
loop_
_entity.id
_entity.type
_entity.pdbx_description
1 polymer ?
#
loop_
_entity_poly.entity_id
_entity_poly.type
_entity_poly.pdbx_seq_one_letter_code
_entity_poly.pdbx_strand_id
1 'polypeptide(L)'
;MPEFAQGEIIVVEPSGLVKDGSYIVAFVNDEFIFRQMVLHEDGWMLKPLNPLYENIPVADIDVAKGVVIMKKRPGKRSEQKHYV
;
A
#
# COMPACT_ATOMS: atom_id res chain seq x y z
N MET A 1 5.02 13.26 7.12
CA MET A 1 3.89 12.57 7.73
C MET A 1 3.50 11.36 6.92
N PRO A 2 3.23 10.22 7.53
CA PRO A 2 2.78 9.07 6.77
C PRO A 2 1.39 9.31 6.20
N GLU A 3 1.11 8.72 5.04
CA GLU A 3 -0.20 8.80 4.40
C GLU A 3 -1.31 8.20 5.28
N PHE A 4 -0.95 7.21 6.09
CA PHE A 4 -1.90 6.52 6.96
C PHE A 4 -1.53 6.73 8.42
N ALA A 5 -2.51 7.13 9.23
CA ALA A 5 -2.32 7.37 10.65
C ALA A 5 -2.92 6.22 11.46
N GLN A 6 -2.39 6.05 12.66
CA GLN A 6 -2.94 5.06 13.58
C GLN A 6 -4.41 5.37 13.88
N GLY A 7 -5.24 4.35 13.90
CA GLY A 7 -6.67 4.50 14.16
C GLY A 7 -7.52 4.69 12.92
N GLU A 8 -6.92 4.92 11.78
CA GLU A 8 -7.67 4.98 10.52
C GLU A 8 -8.10 3.59 10.07
N ILE A 9 -9.26 3.52 9.43
CA ILE A 9 -9.76 2.29 8.85
C ILE A 9 -9.40 2.27 7.38
N ILE A 10 -8.75 1.20 6.92
CA ILE A 10 -8.43 1.03 5.51
C ILE A 10 -9.25 -0.13 4.93
N VAL A 11 -9.67 0.04 3.69
CA VAL A 11 -10.38 -1.00 2.95
C VAL A 11 -9.44 -1.55 1.89
N VAL A 12 -9.24 -2.86 1.93
CA VAL A 12 -8.31 -3.56 1.05
C VAL A 12 -9.08 -4.50 0.14
N GLU A 13 -8.81 -4.41 -1.16
CA GLU A 13 -9.41 -5.29 -2.16
C GLU A 13 -8.38 -6.34 -2.57
N PRO A 14 -8.59 -7.63 -2.22
CA PRO A 14 -7.61 -8.68 -2.54
C PRO A 14 -7.35 -8.86 -4.03
N SER A 15 -8.35 -8.60 -4.86
CA SER A 15 -8.22 -8.74 -6.31
C SER A 15 -8.06 -7.40 -7.01
N GLY A 16 -7.72 -6.36 -6.27
CA GLY A 16 -7.57 -5.03 -6.82
C GLY A 16 -6.43 -4.92 -7.82
N LEU A 17 -6.56 -3.98 -8.76
CA LEU A 17 -5.55 -3.74 -9.78
C LEU A 17 -4.38 -2.97 -9.17
N VAL A 18 -3.18 -3.55 -9.25
CA VAL A 18 -1.96 -2.92 -8.80
C VAL A 18 -1.39 -2.05 -9.90
N LYS A 19 -1.05 -0.81 -9.58
CA LYS A 19 -0.42 0.11 -10.53
C LYS A 19 0.60 0.96 -9.78
N ASP A 20 1.38 1.74 -10.54
CA ASP A 20 2.37 2.63 -9.95
C ASP A 20 1.70 3.60 -8.98
N GLY A 21 2.19 3.61 -7.75
CA GLY A 21 1.64 4.44 -6.69
C GLY A 21 0.59 3.78 -5.82
N SER A 22 0.14 2.56 -6.14
CA SER A 22 -0.84 1.86 -5.32
C SER A 22 -0.30 1.56 -3.93
N TYR A 23 -1.12 1.78 -2.91
CA TYR A 23 -0.82 1.29 -1.56
C TYR A 23 -1.30 -0.15 -1.48
N ILE A 24 -0.43 -1.04 -1.02
CA ILE A 24 -0.69 -2.48 -1.06
C ILE A 24 -0.31 -3.15 0.26
N VAL A 25 -0.90 -4.33 0.47
CA VAL A 25 -0.43 -5.29 1.45
C VAL A 25 0.36 -6.33 0.66
N ALA A 26 1.63 -6.50 1.00
CA ALA A 26 2.51 -7.45 0.33
C ALA A 26 2.91 -8.57 1.27
N PHE A 27 3.20 -9.75 0.69
CA PHE A 27 3.71 -10.88 1.45
C PHE A 27 5.15 -11.12 1.03
N VAL A 28 6.09 -10.82 1.94
CA VAL A 28 7.53 -10.88 1.68
C VAL A 28 8.20 -11.51 2.89
N ASN A 29 9.10 -12.47 2.66
CA ASN A 29 9.86 -13.12 3.73
C ASN A 29 8.95 -13.70 4.83
N ASP A 30 7.88 -14.35 4.42
CA ASP A 30 6.92 -15.00 5.31
C ASP A 30 6.15 -14.04 6.23
N GLU A 31 6.06 -12.76 5.85
CA GLU A 31 5.25 -11.81 6.62
C GLU A 31 4.50 -10.85 5.70
N PHE A 32 3.37 -10.33 6.21
CA PHE A 32 2.61 -9.30 5.51
C PHE A 32 3.15 -7.94 5.90
N ILE A 33 3.38 -7.10 4.89
CA ILE A 33 3.86 -5.73 5.10
C ILE A 33 2.99 -4.76 4.31
N PHE A 34 2.89 -3.52 4.80
CA PHE A 34 2.14 -2.45 4.16
C PHE A 34 3.11 -1.52 3.46
N ARG A 35 3.00 -1.41 2.14
CA ARG A 35 3.95 -0.61 1.34
C ARG A 35 3.23 0.07 0.18
N GLN A 36 3.92 1.04 -0.44
CA GLN A 36 3.48 1.62 -1.70
C GLN A 36 4.23 0.97 -2.84
N MET A 37 3.50 0.49 -3.84
CA MET A 37 4.12 -0.08 -5.03
C MET A 37 4.50 1.06 -5.97
N VAL A 38 5.75 1.12 -6.37
CA VAL A 38 6.23 2.13 -7.32
C VAL A 38 6.99 1.46 -8.45
N LEU A 39 6.85 2.03 -9.65
CA LEU A 39 7.53 1.53 -10.83
C LEU A 39 8.69 2.47 -11.16
N HIS A 40 9.89 1.93 -11.16
CA HIS A 40 11.10 2.63 -11.59
C HIS A 40 11.57 2.07 -12.93
N GLU A 41 12.57 2.71 -13.52
CA GLU A 41 13.15 2.24 -14.77
C GLU A 41 13.64 0.80 -14.68
N ASP A 42 14.13 0.41 -13.52
CA ASP A 42 14.70 -0.92 -13.27
C ASP A 42 13.64 -1.95 -12.83
N GLY A 43 12.38 -1.56 -12.74
CA GLY A 43 11.30 -2.46 -12.37
C GLY A 43 10.52 -2.02 -11.14
N TRP A 44 9.76 -2.94 -10.58
CA TRP A 44 8.88 -2.67 -9.44
C TRP A 44 9.65 -2.62 -8.13
N MET A 45 9.17 -1.77 -7.22
CA MET A 45 9.81 -1.58 -5.92
C MET A 45 8.75 -1.30 -4.86
N LEU A 46 8.94 -1.87 -3.68
CA LEU A 46 8.10 -1.59 -2.52
C LEU A 46 8.70 -0.44 -1.75
N LYS A 47 7.99 0.69 -1.74
CA LYS A 47 8.43 1.87 -1.01
C LYS A 47 7.77 1.87 0.37
N PRO A 48 8.56 1.91 1.46
CA PRO A 48 7.99 1.94 2.80
C PRO A 48 7.28 3.27 3.05
N LEU A 49 6.25 3.25 3.90
CA LEU A 49 5.55 4.46 4.31
C LEU A 49 6.36 5.26 5.32
N ASN A 50 7.27 4.59 6.02
CA ASN A 50 8.18 5.22 6.96
C ASN A 50 9.54 5.41 6.27
N PRO A 51 10.05 6.65 6.11
CA PRO A 51 11.30 6.89 5.39
C PRO A 51 12.55 6.31 6.08
N LEU A 52 12.41 5.81 7.30
CA LEU A 52 13.51 5.14 7.98
C LEU A 52 13.81 3.75 7.43
N TYR A 53 12.88 3.18 6.70
CA TYR A 53 13.07 1.86 6.07
C TYR A 53 13.49 2.03 4.62
N GLU A 54 14.14 1.01 4.09
CA GLU A 54 14.63 1.03 2.70
C GLU A 54 13.59 0.48 1.73
N ASN A 55 13.70 0.88 0.46
CA ASN A 55 12.89 0.31 -0.61
C ASN A 55 13.31 -1.14 -0.84
N ILE A 56 12.33 -1.97 -1.20
CA ILE A 56 12.56 -3.38 -1.47
C ILE A 56 12.26 -3.64 -2.94
N PRO A 57 13.28 -3.97 -3.76
CA PRO A 57 13.03 -4.32 -5.16
C PRO A 57 12.30 -5.67 -5.24
N VAL A 58 11.34 -5.77 -6.16
CA VAL A 58 10.58 -6.99 -6.38
C VAL A 58 10.54 -7.30 -7.87
N ALA A 59 10.46 -8.60 -8.18
CA ALA A 59 10.46 -9.05 -9.56
C ALA A 59 9.15 -8.77 -10.28
N ASP A 60 8.04 -8.78 -9.52
CA ASP A 60 6.70 -8.70 -10.09
C ASP A 60 5.73 -8.13 -9.08
N ILE A 61 4.56 -7.69 -9.57
CA ILE A 61 3.46 -7.22 -8.74
C ILE A 61 2.77 -8.34 -7.97
N ASP A 62 3.11 -9.59 -8.25
CA ASP A 62 2.50 -10.76 -7.58
C ASP A 62 2.72 -10.80 -6.08
N VAL A 63 3.68 -10.05 -5.57
CA VAL A 63 3.88 -9.93 -4.12
C VAL A 63 2.72 -9.21 -3.44
N ALA A 64 1.96 -8.41 -4.19
CA ALA A 64 0.81 -7.70 -3.65
C ALA A 64 -0.35 -8.67 -3.44
N LYS A 65 -0.84 -8.72 -2.22
CA LYS A 65 -1.97 -9.58 -1.84
C LYS A 65 -3.27 -8.81 -1.67
N GLY A 66 -3.20 -7.50 -1.70
CA GLY A 66 -4.36 -6.65 -1.66
C GLY A 66 -3.99 -5.21 -1.95
N VAL A 67 -4.94 -4.44 -2.47
CA VAL A 67 -4.75 -3.03 -2.82
C VAL A 67 -5.66 -2.19 -1.96
N VAL A 68 -5.12 -1.14 -1.37
CA VAL A 68 -5.92 -0.19 -0.59
C VAL A 68 -6.76 0.64 -1.54
N ILE A 69 -8.06 0.58 -1.39
CA ILE A 69 -8.99 1.31 -2.25
C ILE A 69 -9.61 2.52 -1.54
N MET A 70 -9.58 2.54 -0.20
CA MET A 70 -10.18 3.63 0.56
C MET A 70 -9.62 3.65 1.98
N LYS A 71 -9.57 4.84 2.58
CA LYS A 71 -9.37 4.98 4.02
C LYS A 71 -10.41 5.92 4.59
N LYS A 72 -10.72 5.76 5.86
CA LYS A 72 -11.66 6.64 6.56
C LYS A 72 -11.30 6.71 8.04
N ARG A 73 -11.77 7.78 8.69
CA ARG A 73 -11.65 7.91 10.14
C ARG A 73 -12.93 7.41 10.81
N PRO A 74 -12.82 6.62 11.88
CA PRO A 74 -13.99 6.16 12.59
C PRO A 74 -14.84 7.34 13.08
N GLY A 75 -16.18 7.25 12.86
CA GLY A 75 -17.10 8.26 13.33
C GLY A 75 -17.17 9.53 12.50
N LYS A 76 -16.42 9.64 11.42
CA LYS A 76 -16.40 10.84 10.58
C LYS A 76 -16.66 10.48 9.13
N ARG A 77 -17.93 10.51 8.75
CA ARG A 77 -18.37 10.09 7.42
C ARG A 77 -17.77 10.90 6.28
N SER A 78 -17.51 12.18 6.50
CA SER A 78 -16.97 13.06 5.47
C SER A 78 -15.46 12.89 5.25
N GLU A 79 -14.78 12.16 6.12
CA GLU A 79 -13.33 12.01 6.05
C GLU A 79 -12.95 10.66 5.47
N GLN A 80 -13.35 10.45 4.21
CA GLN A 80 -12.98 9.26 3.45
C GLN A 80 -12.09 9.66 2.30
N LYS A 81 -11.09 8.84 2.01
CA LYS A 81 -10.20 9.04 0.88
C LYS A 81 -10.17 7.77 0.03
N HIS A 82 -10.40 7.94 -1.28
CA HIS A 82 -10.38 6.83 -2.24
C HIS A 82 -9.07 6.80 -3.00
N TYR A 83 -8.57 5.61 -3.27
CA TYR A 83 -7.29 5.39 -3.97
C TYR A 83 -7.45 4.75 -5.34
N VAL A 84 -8.68 4.52 -5.75
CA VAL A 84 -8.97 3.95 -7.08
C VAL A 84 -10.07 4.72 -7.76
#